data_12e115ce52673bd978c35561ada48241
#
_entry.id   12e115ce52673bd978c35561ada48241
#
_cell.length_a   1.000
_cell.length_b   1.000
_cell.length_c   1.000
_cell.angle_alpha   90.00
_cell.angle_beta   90.00
_cell.angle_gamma   90.00
#
_symmetry.space_group_name_H-M   'P 1'
#
loop_
_entity.id
_entity.type
_entity.pdbx_description
1 polymer ?
#
loop_
_entity_poly.entity_id
_entity_poly.type
_entity_poly.pdbx_seq_one_letter_code
_entity_poly.pdbx_strand_id
1 'polypeptide(L)' 'MAKDLTESRRTRYTRLAMQDALVELLQDQPLGSITVKALCERADVNRSTFYAHYARH' A
#
# COMPACT_ATOMS: atom_id res chain seq x y z
N MET A 1 20.05 6.10 -11.25
CA MET A 1 18.96 6.77 -11.23
C MET A 1 18.56 7.50 -10.02
N ALA A 2 18.37 8.73 -10.26
CA ALA A 2 18.11 9.67 -9.20
C ALA A 2 16.87 9.30 -8.39
N LYS A 3 15.86 8.81 -9.03
CA LYS A 3 14.64 8.53 -8.31
C LYS A 3 14.81 7.41 -7.32
N ASP A 4 15.79 6.57 -7.50
CA ASP A 4 16.01 5.51 -6.56
C ASP A 4 16.56 6.01 -5.25
N LEU A 5 17.09 7.22 -5.25
CA LEU A 5 17.63 7.79 -4.05
C LEU A 5 16.54 8.23 -3.09
N THR A 6 15.34 8.45 -3.58
CA THR A 6 14.27 8.93 -2.74
C THR A 6 13.37 7.82 -2.24
N GLU A 7 13.66 6.61 -2.67
CA GLU A 7 12.79 5.51 -2.29
C GLU A 7 13.62 4.30 -1.93
N SER A 8 13.53 3.84 -0.70
CA SER A 8 14.28 2.69 -0.25
C SER A 8 13.63 1.42 -0.79
N ARG A 9 14.35 0.35 -0.69
CA ARG A 9 13.86 -0.95 -1.08
C ARG A 9 12.61 -1.33 -0.30
N ARG A 10 12.60 -1.02 0.97
CA ARG A 10 11.46 -1.29 1.82
C ARG A 10 10.23 -0.51 1.37
N THR A 11 10.41 0.75 1.02
CA THR A 11 9.32 1.59 0.55
C THR A 11 8.74 1.03 -0.73
N ARG A 12 9.60 0.61 -1.63
CA ARG A 12 9.14 0.04 -2.89
C ARG A 12 8.37 -1.25 -2.64
N TYR A 13 8.88 -2.10 -1.78
CA TYR A 13 8.21 -3.35 -1.46
C TYR A 13 6.83 -3.09 -0.88
N THR A 14 6.74 -2.16 0.05
CA THR A 14 5.47 -1.81 0.67
C THR A 14 4.48 -1.35 -0.37
N ARG A 15 4.91 -0.49 -1.27
CA ARG A 15 4.02 0.03 -2.29
C ARG A 15 3.52 -1.07 -3.22
N LEU A 16 4.42 -1.97 -3.60
CA LEU A 16 4.01 -3.08 -4.47
C LEU A 16 3.06 -4.03 -3.75
N ALA A 17 3.31 -4.28 -2.48
CA ALA A 17 2.43 -5.13 -1.70
C ALA A 17 1.04 -4.52 -1.58
N MET A 18 0.97 -3.21 -1.42
CA MET A 18 -0.32 -2.53 -1.34
C MET A 18 -1.07 -2.62 -2.68
N GLN A 19 -0.35 -2.46 -3.78
CA GLN A 19 -0.98 -2.57 -5.09
C GLN A 19 -1.52 -3.97 -5.32
N ASP A 20 -0.75 -4.97 -4.99
CA ASP A 20 -1.20 -6.35 -5.15
C ASP A 20 -2.41 -6.63 -4.29
N ALA A 21 -2.40 -6.14 -3.06
CA ALA A 21 -3.52 -6.33 -2.17
C ALA A 21 -4.77 -5.67 -2.72
N LEU A 22 -4.62 -4.47 -3.27
CA LEU A 22 -5.75 -3.77 -3.85
C LEU A 22 -6.35 -4.54 -5.01
N VAL A 23 -5.50 -5.04 -5.89
CA VAL A 23 -5.98 -5.82 -7.04
C VAL A 23 -6.76 -7.04 -6.56
N GLU A 24 -6.24 -7.72 -5.56
CA GLU A 24 -6.92 -8.90 -5.03
C GLU A 24 -8.27 -8.55 -4.43
N LEU A 25 -8.32 -7.49 -3.66
CA LEU A 25 -9.57 -7.10 -3.03
C LEU A 25 -10.60 -6.66 -4.05
N LEU A 26 -10.15 -6.03 -5.13
CA LEU A 26 -11.06 -5.58 -6.18
C LEU A 26 -11.74 -6.74 -6.89
N GLN A 27 -11.21 -7.94 -6.79
CA GLN A 27 -11.84 -9.08 -7.39
C GLN A 27 -13.06 -9.53 -6.60
N ASP A 28 -13.13 -9.17 -5.32
CA ASP A 28 -14.22 -9.57 -4.46
C ASP A 28 -15.20 -8.46 -4.18
N GLN A 29 -14.77 -7.21 -4.28
CA GLN A 29 -15.62 -6.09 -3.91
C GLN A 29 -15.22 -4.83 -4.67
N PRO A 30 -16.14 -3.90 -4.84
CA PRO A 30 -15.86 -2.67 -5.57
C PRO A 30 -14.91 -1.78 -4.77
N LEU A 31 -14.25 -0.89 -5.49
CA LEU A 31 -13.28 0.02 -4.87
C LEU A 31 -13.88 0.78 -3.70
N GLY A 32 -15.09 1.22 -3.82
CA GLY A 32 -15.73 2.01 -2.77
C GLY A 32 -15.95 1.25 -1.47
N SER A 33 -15.89 -0.08 -1.51
CA SER A 33 -16.06 -0.89 -0.31
C SER A 33 -14.74 -1.22 0.36
N ILE A 34 -13.64 -0.93 -0.29
CA ILE A 34 -12.32 -1.29 0.25
C ILE A 34 -11.87 -0.24 1.23
N THR A 35 -11.55 -0.66 2.46
CA THR A 35 -11.09 0.25 3.48
C THR A 35 -9.58 0.18 3.62
N VAL A 36 -9.00 1.20 4.23
CA VAL A 36 -7.56 1.22 4.51
C VAL A 36 -7.22 0.03 5.39
N LYS A 37 -8.07 -0.26 6.35
CA LYS A 37 -7.81 -1.37 7.25
C LYS A 37 -7.74 -2.69 6.48
N ALA A 38 -8.70 -2.94 5.61
CA ALA A 38 -8.71 -4.17 4.83
C ALA A 38 -7.50 -4.26 3.92
N LEU A 39 -7.15 -3.14 3.31
CA LEU A 39 -6.03 -3.10 2.41
C LEU A 39 -4.72 -3.40 3.14
N CYS A 40 -4.51 -2.78 4.28
CA CYS A 40 -3.30 -3.00 5.06
C CYS A 40 -3.22 -4.43 5.57
N GLU A 41 -4.34 -4.98 5.98
CA GLU A 41 -4.36 -6.36 6.46
C GLU A 41 -4.01 -7.32 5.34
N ARG A 42 -4.55 -7.08 4.16
CA ARG A 42 -4.28 -7.94 3.03
C ARG A 42 -2.84 -7.85 2.58
N ALA A 43 -2.27 -6.68 2.65
CA ALA A 43 -0.89 -6.44 2.24
C ALA A 43 0.11 -6.80 3.34
N ASP A 44 -0.40 -7.10 4.54
CA ASP A 44 0.44 -7.38 5.70
C ASP A 44 1.31 -6.16 6.03
N VAL A 45 0.70 -5.00 5.98
CA VAL A 45 1.36 -3.74 6.24
C VAL A 45 0.70 -3.06 7.43
N ASN A 46 1.51 -2.52 8.32
CA ASN A 46 1.00 -1.79 9.47
C ASN A 46 0.38 -0.48 8.99
N ARG A 47 -0.76 -0.10 9.58
CA ARG A 47 -1.43 1.14 9.18
C ARG A 47 -0.56 2.37 9.38
N SER A 48 0.29 2.37 10.40
CA SER A 48 1.20 3.49 10.59
C SER A 48 2.13 3.63 9.40
N THR A 49 2.59 2.52 8.86
CA THR A 49 3.45 2.54 7.70
C THR A 49 2.71 3.09 6.49
N PHE A 50 1.45 2.68 6.34
CA PHE A 50 0.63 3.18 5.24
C PHE A 50 0.50 4.69 5.31
N TYR A 51 0.17 5.23 6.47
CA TYR A 51 -0.01 6.66 6.60
C TYR A 51 1.29 7.43 6.45
N ALA A 52 2.41 6.82 6.85
CA ALA A 52 3.69 7.47 6.67
C ALA A 52 4.02 7.65 5.20
N HIS A 53 3.57 6.72 4.35
CA HIS A 53 3.85 6.81 2.93
C HIS A 53 2.84 7.66 2.17
N TYR A 54 1.58 7.61 2.55
CA TYR A 54 0.55 8.20 1.71
C TYR A 54 -0.14 9.42 2.30
N ALA A 55 -0.02 9.64 3.59
CA ALA A 55 -0.69 10.76 4.22
C ALA A 55 0.21 11.93 4.57
N ARG A 56 1.49 11.73 4.54
CA ARG A 56 2.37 12.80 4.91
C ARG A 56 2.62 13.72 3.71
N HIS A 57 2.85 14.91 3.98
CA HIS A 57 3.21 15.88 2.97
C HIS A 57 4.17 16.86 3.52
#